data_d8714a21a2dd4ef9da72b1e9573b78ad
#
_entry.id   d8714a21a2dd4ef9da72b1e9573b78ad
#
_cell.length_a   1.000
_cell.length_b   1.000
_cell.length_c   1.000
_cell.angle_alpha   90.00
_cell.angle_beta   90.00
_cell.angle_gamma   90.00
#
_symmetry.space_group_name_H-M   'P 1'
#
loop_
_entity.id
_entity.type
_entity.pdbx_description
1 polymer ?
#
loop_
_entity_poly.entity_id
_entity_poly.type
_entity_poly.pdbx_seq_one_letter_code
_entity_poly.pdbx_strand_id
1 'polypeptide(L)'
;SQAHATASKLEELRHQPGFSETWLVAGEAPRPGSRFRQPALAGTLRMLASDGLDSFYRGPLAERLAQGMAALGMPVTLRDLQAHRARRPAPLTLQHQQGTLWNLAPPTQGLVSLAILGITDRLNMADADDA
;
A
#
# COMPACT_ATOMS: atom_id res chain seq x y z
N SER A 1 -13.62 11.47 3.84
CA SER A 1 -12.33 12.03 3.38
C SER A 1 -11.21 11.62 4.32
N GLN A 2 -9.95 11.77 3.88
CA GLN A 2 -8.78 11.50 4.73
C GLN A 2 -8.83 12.30 6.04
N ALA A 3 -9.25 13.56 6.00
CA ALA A 3 -9.38 14.40 7.19
C ALA A 3 -10.34 13.80 8.23
N HIS A 4 -11.49 13.26 7.81
CA HIS A 4 -12.43 12.58 8.69
C HIS A 4 -11.83 11.28 9.26
N ALA A 5 -11.15 10.49 8.44
CA ALA A 5 -10.49 9.26 8.89
C ALA A 5 -9.39 9.58 9.93
N THR A 6 -8.58 10.61 9.71
CA THR A 6 -7.57 11.06 10.68
C THR A 6 -8.22 11.51 11.99
N ALA A 7 -9.30 12.31 11.93
CA ALA A 7 -10.00 12.78 13.12
C ALA A 7 -10.63 11.61 13.92
N SER A 8 -11.27 10.64 13.24
CA SER A 8 -11.90 9.51 13.92
C SER A 8 -10.92 8.52 14.57
N LYS A 9 -9.64 8.54 14.15
CA LYS A 9 -8.59 7.68 14.68
C LYS A 9 -7.55 8.43 15.52
N LEU A 10 -7.79 9.70 15.80
CA LEU A 10 -6.81 10.57 16.47
C LEU A 10 -6.41 10.01 17.84
N GLU A 11 -7.38 9.68 18.70
CA GLU A 11 -7.09 9.19 20.05
C GLU A 11 -6.37 7.84 20.06
N GLU A 12 -6.69 6.97 19.10
CA GLU A 12 -6.07 5.66 18.96
C GLU A 12 -4.61 5.77 18.46
N LEU A 13 -4.34 6.70 17.53
CA LEU A 13 -3.08 6.74 16.79
C LEU A 13 -2.12 7.84 17.24
N ARG A 14 -2.56 8.85 18.02
CA ARG A 14 -1.72 10.00 18.41
C ARG A 14 -0.42 9.61 19.13
N HIS A 15 -0.40 8.46 19.80
CA HIS A 15 0.76 7.95 20.52
C HIS A 15 1.66 7.05 19.67
N GLN A 16 1.26 6.77 18.43
CA GLN A 16 2.09 5.97 17.52
C GLN A 16 3.24 6.82 16.97
N PRO A 17 4.47 6.26 16.92
CA PRO A 17 5.63 6.97 16.39
C PRO A 17 5.39 7.50 14.97
N GLY A 18 5.68 8.77 14.74
CA GLY A 18 5.55 9.41 13.43
C GLY A 18 4.13 9.79 13.01
N PHE A 19 3.09 9.42 13.78
CA PHE A 19 1.72 9.75 13.40
C PHE A 19 1.46 11.24 13.43
N SER A 20 1.82 11.90 14.52
CA SER A 20 1.58 13.34 14.70
C SER A 20 2.29 14.19 13.67
N GLU A 21 3.55 13.88 13.38
CA GLU A 21 4.38 14.59 12.41
C GLU A 21 3.91 14.40 10.97
N THR A 22 3.29 13.25 10.69
CA THR A 22 2.87 12.87 9.33
C THR A 22 1.44 13.31 9.03
N TRP A 23 0.52 13.19 9.99
CA TRP A 23 -0.91 13.28 9.74
C TRP A 23 -1.61 14.46 10.40
N LEU A 24 -0.96 15.16 11.34
CA LEU A 24 -1.55 16.30 12.04
C LEU A 24 -1.02 17.63 11.50
N VAL A 25 -1.83 18.68 11.65
CA VAL A 25 -1.46 20.08 11.36
C VAL A 25 -1.57 20.84 12.68
N ALA A 26 -0.44 21.30 13.20
CA ALA A 26 -0.37 21.94 14.53
C ALA A 26 -0.97 21.09 15.66
N GLY A 27 -0.75 19.76 15.60
CA GLY A 27 -1.25 18.82 16.61
C GLY A 27 -2.71 18.39 16.45
N GLU A 28 -3.43 18.91 15.45
CA GLU A 28 -4.84 18.63 15.20
C GLU A 28 -5.04 17.90 13.86
N ALA A 29 -6.14 17.16 13.75
CA ALA A 29 -6.54 16.56 12.47
C ALA A 29 -6.78 17.66 11.42
N PRO A 30 -6.32 17.49 10.18
CA PRO A 30 -6.52 18.48 9.13
C PRO A 30 -8.01 18.70 8.86
N ARG A 31 -8.40 19.95 8.58
CA ARG A 31 -9.79 20.27 8.21
C ARG A 31 -10.12 19.74 6.82
N PRO A 32 -11.33 19.20 6.59
CA PRO A 32 -11.77 18.82 5.24
C PRO A 32 -11.62 19.98 4.25
N GLY A 33 -11.05 19.71 3.08
CA GLY A 33 -10.81 20.72 2.04
C GLY A 33 -9.61 21.67 2.30
N SER A 34 -8.93 21.55 3.45
CA SER A 34 -7.72 22.34 3.69
C SER A 34 -6.51 21.80 2.93
N ARG A 35 -5.50 22.67 2.71
CA ARG A 35 -4.24 22.24 2.11
C ARG A 35 -3.43 21.42 3.12
N PHE A 36 -3.26 20.14 2.82
CA PHE A 36 -2.41 19.23 3.57
C PHE A 36 -1.05 19.07 2.90
N ARG A 37 0.03 19.08 3.66
CA ARG A 37 1.41 18.96 3.15
C ARG A 37 2.20 17.93 3.95
N GLN A 38 2.99 17.14 3.25
CA GLN A 38 3.92 16.17 3.84
C GLN A 38 5.35 16.49 3.37
N PRO A 39 6.05 17.42 4.01
CA PRO A 39 7.37 17.86 3.57
C PRO A 39 8.42 16.75 3.60
N ALA A 40 8.35 15.82 4.58
CA ALA A 40 9.24 14.67 4.67
C ALA A 40 9.08 13.74 3.47
N LEU A 41 7.82 13.39 3.12
CA LEU A 41 7.53 12.58 1.93
C LEU A 41 7.95 13.29 0.64
N ALA A 42 7.71 14.59 0.54
CA ALA A 42 8.16 15.39 -0.60
C ALA A 42 9.69 15.38 -0.75
N GLY A 43 10.43 15.44 0.35
CA GLY A 43 11.89 15.29 0.36
C GLY A 43 12.33 13.91 -0.15
N THR A 44 11.70 12.84 0.32
CA THR A 44 11.95 11.47 -0.14
C THR A 44 11.68 11.31 -1.64
N LEU A 45 10.55 11.83 -2.14
CA LEU A 45 10.21 11.75 -3.55
C LEU A 45 11.19 12.54 -4.44
N ARG A 46 11.68 13.71 -4.00
CA ARG A 46 12.71 14.45 -4.73
C ARG A 46 14.03 13.67 -4.79
N MET A 47 14.43 13.05 -3.69
CA MET A 47 15.62 12.21 -3.66
C MET A 47 15.49 11.03 -4.64
N LEU A 48 14.35 10.34 -4.66
CA LEU A 48 14.10 9.26 -5.62
C LEU A 48 14.08 9.75 -7.08
N ALA A 49 13.61 10.97 -7.31
CA ALA A 49 13.61 11.57 -8.63
C ALA A 49 15.04 11.92 -9.11
N SER A 50 15.94 12.37 -8.22
CA SER A 50 17.32 12.70 -8.56
C SER A 50 18.21 11.45 -8.65
N ASP A 51 18.08 10.54 -7.71
CA ASP A 51 19.02 9.42 -7.53
C ASP A 51 18.57 8.12 -8.22
N GLY A 52 17.34 8.12 -8.74
CA GLY A 52 16.70 6.96 -9.35
C GLY A 52 16.01 6.05 -8.33
N LEU A 53 15.04 5.26 -8.81
CA LEU A 53 14.20 4.42 -7.95
C LEU A 53 14.97 3.29 -7.23
N ASP A 54 16.12 2.87 -7.78
CA ASP A 54 16.96 1.85 -7.16
C ASP A 54 17.54 2.32 -5.81
N SER A 55 17.72 3.63 -5.64
CA SER A 55 18.22 4.24 -4.41
C SER A 55 17.30 3.98 -3.20
N PHE A 56 16.00 3.66 -3.44
CA PHE A 56 15.08 3.24 -2.39
C PHE A 56 15.56 1.97 -1.67
N TYR A 57 16.17 1.06 -2.43
CA TYR A 57 16.59 -0.25 -1.91
C TYR A 57 18.10 -0.33 -1.62
N ARG A 58 18.95 0.51 -2.23
CA ARG A 58 20.41 0.36 -2.23
C ARG A 58 21.18 1.66 -1.96
N GLY A 59 20.48 2.73 -1.62
CA GLY A 59 21.07 4.03 -1.33
C GLY A 59 20.86 4.50 0.11
N PRO A 60 21.19 5.76 0.41
CA PRO A 60 21.04 6.35 1.74
C PRO A 60 19.60 6.29 2.29
N LEU A 61 18.60 6.22 1.42
CA LEU A 61 17.20 6.03 1.84
C LEU A 61 16.98 4.64 2.44
N ALA A 62 17.53 3.58 1.82
CA ALA A 62 17.46 2.22 2.35
C ALA A 62 18.10 2.10 3.75
N GLU A 63 19.24 2.75 3.97
CA GLU A 63 19.91 2.78 5.27
C GLU A 63 19.03 3.44 6.34
N ARG A 64 18.46 4.60 6.04
CA ARG A 64 17.54 5.29 6.96
C ARG A 64 16.28 4.48 7.24
N LEU A 65 15.71 3.82 6.23
CA LEU A 65 14.55 2.94 6.40
C LEU A 65 14.90 1.75 7.30
N ALA A 66 16.02 1.08 7.06
CA ALA A 66 16.45 -0.05 7.87
C ALA A 66 16.72 0.35 9.34
N GLN A 67 17.32 1.52 9.57
CA GLN A 67 17.51 2.06 10.92
C GLN A 67 16.19 2.35 11.62
N GLY A 68 15.24 2.99 10.92
CA GLY A 68 13.90 3.27 11.45
C GLY A 68 13.11 1.99 11.75
N MET A 69 13.17 1.00 10.87
CA MET A 69 12.55 -0.31 11.07
C MET A 69 13.15 -1.04 12.28
N ALA A 70 14.48 -1.04 12.42
CA ALA A 70 15.17 -1.66 13.56
C ALA A 70 14.79 -0.98 14.88
N ALA A 71 14.68 0.35 14.91
CA ALA A 71 14.25 1.09 16.10
C ALA A 71 12.82 0.76 16.55
N LEU A 72 11.98 0.29 15.63
CA LEU A 72 10.60 -0.17 15.89
C LEU A 72 10.50 -1.68 16.11
N GLY A 73 11.63 -2.41 16.18
CA GLY A 73 11.65 -3.86 16.35
C GLY A 73 11.15 -4.65 15.14
N MET A 74 11.14 -4.06 13.95
CA MET A 74 10.73 -4.74 12.72
C MET A 74 11.82 -5.73 12.27
N PRO A 75 11.44 -6.91 11.72
CA PRO A 75 12.43 -7.93 11.33
C PRO A 75 13.15 -7.64 10.01
N VAL A 76 12.71 -6.61 9.26
CA VAL A 76 13.29 -6.25 7.96
C VAL A 76 14.64 -5.56 8.16
N THR A 77 15.66 -6.08 7.48
CA THR A 77 17.04 -5.57 7.55
C THR A 77 17.45 -4.80 6.29
N LEU A 78 18.55 -4.06 6.37
CA LEU A 78 19.15 -3.43 5.18
C LEU A 78 19.49 -4.47 4.10
N ARG A 79 19.94 -5.67 4.50
CA ARG A 79 20.25 -6.76 3.57
C ARG A 79 19.01 -7.21 2.80
N ASP A 80 17.85 -7.27 3.46
CA ASP A 80 16.59 -7.63 2.81
C ASP A 80 16.19 -6.58 1.78
N LEU A 81 16.31 -5.29 2.12
CA LEU A 81 16.08 -4.19 1.18
C LEU A 81 17.03 -4.31 -0.03
N GLN A 82 18.32 -4.48 0.21
CA GLN A 82 19.33 -4.57 -0.86
C GLN A 82 19.15 -5.80 -1.76
N ALA A 83 18.67 -6.91 -1.20
CA ALA A 83 18.38 -8.14 -1.94
C ALA A 83 17.09 -8.06 -2.77
N HIS A 84 16.16 -7.16 -2.38
CA HIS A 84 14.87 -7.06 -3.07
C HIS A 84 15.03 -6.64 -4.53
N ARG A 85 14.23 -7.27 -5.40
CA ARG A 85 14.12 -6.94 -6.83
C ARG A 85 12.64 -6.94 -7.20
N ALA A 86 12.18 -5.87 -7.82
CA ALA A 86 10.84 -5.81 -8.38
C ALA A 86 10.69 -6.86 -9.49
N ARG A 87 9.62 -7.62 -9.44
CA ARG A 87 9.26 -8.62 -10.45
C ARG A 87 8.07 -8.14 -11.25
N ARG A 88 8.02 -8.55 -12.52
CA ARG A 88 6.87 -8.31 -13.41
C ARG A 88 6.33 -9.65 -13.89
N PRO A 89 5.69 -10.45 -13.02
CA PRO A 89 5.09 -11.70 -13.43
C PRO A 89 3.94 -11.43 -14.41
N ALA A 90 3.70 -12.38 -15.33
CA ALA A 90 2.49 -12.35 -16.14
C ALA A 90 1.26 -12.43 -15.22
N PRO A 91 0.25 -11.60 -15.44
CA PRO A 91 -0.97 -11.67 -14.67
C PRO A 91 -1.73 -12.97 -14.96
N LEU A 92 -2.50 -13.42 -13.98
CA LEU A 92 -3.51 -14.45 -14.19
C LEU A 92 -4.68 -13.85 -14.97
N THR A 93 -5.29 -14.63 -15.85
CA THR A 93 -6.45 -14.21 -16.63
C THR A 93 -7.57 -15.22 -16.51
N LEU A 94 -8.79 -14.73 -16.52
CA LEU A 94 -10.01 -15.52 -16.60
C LEU A 94 -10.93 -14.92 -17.66
N GLN A 95 -11.40 -15.73 -18.60
CA GLN A 95 -12.49 -15.36 -19.49
C GLN A 95 -13.81 -15.56 -18.73
N HIS A 96 -14.56 -14.50 -18.54
CA HIS A 96 -15.83 -14.44 -17.85
C HIS A 96 -16.90 -13.96 -18.85
N GLN A 97 -18.18 -14.25 -18.62
CA GLN A 97 -19.29 -13.84 -19.52
C GLN A 97 -19.28 -12.32 -19.79
N GLN A 98 -18.86 -11.51 -18.83
CA GLN A 98 -18.86 -10.03 -18.94
C GLN A 98 -17.51 -9.46 -19.40
N GLY A 99 -16.50 -10.29 -19.68
CA GLY A 99 -15.19 -9.81 -20.16
C GLY A 99 -14.00 -10.60 -19.62
N THR A 100 -12.82 -10.13 -19.95
CA THR A 100 -11.57 -10.72 -19.46
C THR A 100 -11.17 -10.09 -18.14
N LEU A 101 -11.04 -10.91 -17.10
CA LEU A 101 -10.57 -10.50 -15.78
C LEU A 101 -9.08 -10.77 -15.63
N TRP A 102 -8.39 -9.83 -15.00
CA TRP A 102 -6.95 -9.86 -14.78
C TRP A 102 -6.65 -9.72 -13.30
N ASN A 103 -5.77 -10.55 -12.75
CA ASN A 103 -5.35 -10.42 -11.36
C ASN A 103 -3.90 -10.91 -11.17
N LEU A 104 -3.33 -10.62 -10.00
CA LEU A 104 -1.96 -11.01 -9.69
C LEU A 104 -1.84 -12.49 -9.35
N ALA A 105 -0.72 -13.09 -9.78
CA ALA A 105 -0.34 -14.45 -9.41
C ALA A 105 -0.01 -14.57 -7.90
N PRO A 106 -0.02 -15.79 -7.34
CA PRO A 106 0.45 -16.01 -5.97
C PRO A 106 1.82 -15.36 -5.70
N PRO A 107 2.06 -14.89 -4.48
CA PRO A 107 1.33 -15.15 -3.22
C PRO A 107 0.15 -14.19 -2.92
N THR A 108 -0.38 -13.49 -3.91
CA THR A 108 -1.55 -12.62 -3.70
C THR A 108 -2.86 -13.41 -3.73
N GLN A 109 -3.94 -12.82 -3.20
CA GLN A 109 -5.29 -13.37 -3.24
C GLN A 109 -5.94 -13.35 -4.64
N GLY A 110 -5.21 -12.87 -5.65
CA GLY A 110 -5.69 -12.77 -7.03
C GLY A 110 -6.20 -14.08 -7.61
N LEU A 111 -5.50 -15.20 -7.31
CA LEU A 111 -5.94 -16.53 -7.72
C LEU A 111 -7.32 -16.90 -7.14
N VAL A 112 -7.53 -16.64 -5.84
CA VAL A 112 -8.79 -16.96 -5.16
C VAL A 112 -9.94 -16.14 -5.74
N SER A 113 -9.73 -14.85 -5.97
CA SER A 113 -10.74 -13.99 -6.59
C SER A 113 -11.17 -14.48 -7.98
N LEU A 114 -10.20 -14.85 -8.82
CA LEU A 114 -10.50 -15.41 -10.15
C LEU A 114 -11.19 -16.77 -10.06
N ALA A 115 -10.81 -17.61 -9.09
CA ALA A 115 -11.44 -18.92 -8.88
C ALA A 115 -12.91 -18.76 -8.47
N ILE A 116 -13.22 -17.84 -7.54
CA ILE A 116 -14.61 -17.54 -7.13
C ILE A 116 -15.41 -17.10 -8.37
N LEU A 117 -14.93 -16.09 -9.10
CA LEU A 117 -15.62 -15.57 -10.27
C LEU A 117 -15.80 -16.62 -11.37
N GLY A 118 -14.81 -17.49 -11.59
CA GLY A 118 -14.93 -18.57 -12.57
C GLY A 118 -15.89 -19.69 -12.16
N ILE A 119 -16.05 -19.94 -10.88
CA ILE A 119 -17.05 -20.89 -10.35
C ILE A 119 -18.45 -20.28 -10.47
N THR A 120 -18.65 -19.06 -10.03
CA THR A 120 -19.96 -18.38 -10.11
C THR A 120 -20.44 -18.23 -11.55
N ASP A 121 -19.53 -17.98 -12.49
CA ASP A 121 -19.84 -17.91 -13.93
C ASP A 121 -20.38 -19.25 -14.47
N ARG A 122 -19.86 -20.38 -13.97
CA ARG A 122 -20.30 -21.72 -14.34
C ARG A 122 -21.60 -22.17 -13.64
N LEU A 123 -21.88 -21.62 -12.47
CA LEU A 123 -23.10 -21.93 -11.71
C LEU A 123 -24.33 -21.18 -12.19
N ASN A 124 -24.18 -20.26 -13.16
CA ASN A 124 -25.25 -19.44 -13.71
C ASN A 124 -26.11 -18.80 -12.60
N MET A 125 -25.47 -18.04 -11.72
CA MET A 125 -26.08 -17.45 -10.50
C MET A 125 -27.19 -16.43 -10.78
N ALA A 126 -27.52 -16.16 -12.05
CA ALA A 126 -28.58 -15.22 -12.43
C ALA A 126 -29.97 -15.62 -11.86
N ASP A 127 -30.17 -16.89 -11.59
CA ASP A 127 -31.44 -17.43 -11.07
C ASP A 127 -31.44 -17.59 -9.52
N ALA A 128 -30.39 -17.14 -8.82
CA ALA A 128 -30.26 -17.33 -7.37
C ALA A 128 -31.04 -16.32 -6.51
N ASP A 129 -31.54 -15.23 -7.11
CA ASP A 129 -32.29 -14.18 -6.40
C ASP A 129 -33.81 -14.48 -6.27
N ASP A 130 -34.31 -15.58 -6.85
CA ASP A 130 -35.73 -15.94 -6.86
C ASP A 130 -36.09 -17.12 -5.91
N ALA A 131 -35.22 -17.48 -4.96
CA ALA A 131 -35.45 -18.60 -4.03
C ALA A 131 -35.53 -18.16 -2.56
#